data_387b75dac1fea0351ba9bce9c3f905a0
#
_entry.id   387b75dac1fea0351ba9bce9c3f905a0
#
_cell.length_a   1.000
_cell.length_b   1.000
_cell.length_c   1.000
_cell.angle_alpha   90.00
_cell.angle_beta   90.00
_cell.angle_gamma   90.00
#
_symmetry.space_group_name_H-M   'P 1'
#
loop_
_entity.id
_entity.type
_entity.pdbx_description
1 polymer ?
#
loop_
_entity_poly.entity_id
_entity_poly.type
_entity_poly.pdbx_seq_one_letter_code
_entity_poly.pdbx_strand_id
1 'polypeptide(L)'
;MSTWIFKEATPGPGLRVAVKDLIDVAGLPTTAGSLAVADFARPAAADAACLTGLRAAIARGQACLAGKVNLHELAYGISGINTAFGTPVNPLDPALVPGGSSSGSAVAVATGEADIAYGSDTGGSIRIPAACCGVAGLKTTWGRVPLGGVWPLAPSLDTVGPMARDVAGLVAGMALLEPGFTVSAGPPAAVGRVMMETDPAIAMAVDAALAATGWQISPVVLRGLDAAMTAAMTLLDAEAWQSDGALARSSPGRIGRDVLRRLREASEITPAALGGARRQAERWRATLSKLWDHIDLLAAPTLLGFPPVLDDARALIRLRGLTAPVNLAGLPALAMPVPAGGPVPASVQLIGAPGGEERLLAAGAVLEEAVRG
;
A
#
# COMPACT_ATOMS: atom_id res chain seq x y z
N MET A 1 -11.17 -7.35 -18.98
CA MET A 1 -11.52 -6.62 -17.77
C MET A 1 -10.49 -6.95 -16.73
N SER A 2 -9.75 -5.96 -16.30
CA SER A 2 -8.48 -6.20 -15.62
C SER A 2 -8.50 -5.87 -14.12
N THR A 3 -9.57 -5.23 -13.60
CA THR A 3 -9.67 -4.85 -12.19
C THR A 3 -9.96 -6.05 -11.28
N TRP A 4 -10.75 -7.01 -11.75
CA TRP A 4 -11.24 -8.15 -10.98
C TRP A 4 -10.62 -9.47 -11.48
N ILE A 5 -10.18 -10.31 -10.54
CA ILE A 5 -9.89 -11.73 -10.76
C ILE A 5 -11.18 -12.52 -10.61
N PHE A 6 -11.95 -12.21 -9.54
CA PHE A 6 -13.29 -12.72 -9.31
C PHE A 6 -14.17 -11.55 -8.85
N LYS A 7 -15.33 -11.37 -9.48
CA LYS A 7 -16.31 -10.36 -9.09
C LYS A 7 -17.62 -11.04 -8.73
N GLU A 8 -18.15 -10.72 -7.54
CA GLU A 8 -19.46 -11.21 -7.13
C GLU A 8 -20.56 -10.61 -8.01
N ALA A 9 -21.38 -11.45 -8.60
CA ALA A 9 -22.42 -11.02 -9.54
C ALA A 9 -23.53 -10.23 -8.84
N THR A 10 -23.86 -10.62 -7.61
CA THR A 10 -24.92 -10.00 -6.81
C THR A 10 -24.40 -9.79 -5.38
N PRO A 11 -23.65 -8.72 -5.12
CA PRO A 11 -23.17 -8.40 -3.77
C PRO A 11 -24.35 -8.29 -2.79
N GLY A 12 -24.14 -8.77 -1.57
CA GLY A 12 -25.11 -8.63 -0.48
C GLY A 12 -25.26 -7.16 -0.01
N PRO A 13 -26.04 -6.94 1.04
CA PRO A 13 -26.23 -5.62 1.63
C PRO A 13 -24.96 -5.13 2.39
N GLY A 14 -24.95 -3.83 2.69
CA GLY A 14 -23.90 -3.18 3.46
C GLY A 14 -22.71 -2.70 2.62
N LEU A 15 -21.57 -2.47 3.29
CA LEU A 15 -20.35 -2.00 2.64
C LEU A 15 -19.79 -3.05 1.69
N ARG A 16 -19.53 -2.66 0.44
CA ARG A 16 -18.93 -3.53 -0.58
C ARG A 16 -17.43 -3.58 -0.39
N VAL A 17 -16.90 -4.74 0.00
CA VAL A 17 -15.48 -4.93 0.31
C VAL A 17 -14.83 -5.78 -0.78
N ALA A 18 -13.82 -5.23 -1.45
CA ALA A 18 -12.95 -5.94 -2.36
C ALA A 18 -11.70 -6.44 -1.63
N VAL A 19 -11.19 -7.59 -2.03
CA VAL A 19 -10.03 -8.23 -1.40
C VAL A 19 -8.96 -8.50 -2.46
N LYS A 20 -7.74 -8.02 -2.24
CA LYS A 20 -6.61 -8.28 -3.15
C LYS A 20 -6.37 -9.78 -3.31
N ASP A 21 -6.13 -10.24 -4.54
CA ASP A 21 -6.04 -11.67 -4.87
C ASP A 21 -4.73 -12.34 -4.43
N LEU A 22 -4.22 -11.93 -3.29
CA LEU A 22 -3.20 -12.64 -2.51
C LEU A 22 -3.70 -12.97 -1.09
N ILE A 23 -4.91 -12.55 -0.74
CA ILE A 23 -5.57 -12.79 0.54
C ILE A 23 -6.59 -13.90 0.35
N ASP A 24 -6.50 -14.97 1.10
CA ASP A 24 -7.40 -16.11 1.02
C ASP A 24 -8.81 -15.73 1.43
N VAL A 25 -9.75 -16.12 0.59
CA VAL A 25 -11.20 -16.06 0.83
C VAL A 25 -11.75 -17.47 0.71
N ALA A 26 -12.38 -17.97 1.75
CA ALA A 26 -12.92 -19.33 1.78
C ALA A 26 -13.80 -19.63 0.57
N GLY A 27 -13.55 -20.74 -0.10
CA GLY A 27 -14.26 -21.18 -1.30
C GLY A 27 -13.78 -20.55 -2.62
N LEU A 28 -12.86 -19.57 -2.60
CA LEU A 28 -12.28 -18.97 -3.80
C LEU A 28 -10.78 -19.28 -3.91
N PRO A 29 -10.24 -19.49 -5.12
CA PRO A 29 -8.80 -19.66 -5.31
C PRO A 29 -8.06 -18.32 -5.09
N THR A 30 -6.80 -18.41 -4.68
CA THR A 30 -5.86 -17.30 -4.62
C THR A 30 -4.80 -17.51 -5.69
N THR A 31 -4.68 -16.57 -6.64
CA THR A 31 -3.75 -16.68 -7.77
C THR A 31 -2.51 -15.80 -7.63
N ALA A 32 -2.50 -14.88 -6.67
CA ALA A 32 -1.46 -13.86 -6.51
C ALA A 32 -1.19 -13.06 -7.82
N GLY A 33 -2.19 -13.00 -8.72
CA GLY A 33 -2.05 -12.38 -10.04
C GLY A 33 -1.04 -13.05 -10.95
N SER A 34 -0.70 -14.33 -10.72
CA SER A 34 0.31 -15.10 -11.44
C SER A 34 -0.28 -16.37 -12.04
N LEU A 35 0.02 -16.62 -13.32
CA LEU A 35 -0.35 -17.90 -13.95
C LEU A 35 0.39 -19.07 -13.32
N ALA A 36 1.62 -18.88 -12.84
CA ALA A 36 2.37 -19.92 -12.15
C ALA A 36 1.66 -20.40 -10.87
N VAL A 37 0.97 -19.50 -10.16
CA VAL A 37 0.16 -19.84 -9.00
C VAL A 37 -1.21 -20.39 -9.42
N ALA A 38 -1.86 -19.75 -10.39
CA ALA A 38 -3.18 -20.15 -10.87
C ALA A 38 -3.24 -21.61 -11.36
N ASP A 39 -2.14 -22.14 -11.94
CA ASP A 39 -2.08 -23.50 -12.46
C ASP A 39 -2.32 -24.59 -11.39
N PHE A 40 -2.03 -24.29 -10.11
CA PHE A 40 -2.27 -25.21 -8.99
C PHE A 40 -3.19 -24.66 -7.90
N ALA A 41 -3.67 -23.42 -8.04
CA ALA A 41 -4.58 -22.81 -7.07
C ALA A 41 -5.82 -23.68 -6.86
N ARG A 42 -6.24 -23.79 -5.60
CA ARG A 42 -7.48 -24.48 -5.20
C ARG A 42 -8.30 -23.48 -4.37
N PRO A 43 -9.62 -23.65 -4.32
CA PRO A 43 -10.44 -22.88 -3.39
C PRO A 43 -9.85 -22.97 -1.96
N ALA A 44 -9.63 -21.81 -1.34
CA ALA A 44 -9.09 -21.76 0.02
C ALA A 44 -10.07 -22.46 0.99
N ALA A 45 -9.52 -23.27 1.89
CA ALA A 45 -10.30 -23.99 2.90
C ALA A 45 -10.87 -23.07 3.98
N ALA A 46 -10.21 -21.92 4.21
CA ALA A 46 -10.59 -20.92 5.20
C ALA A 46 -10.24 -19.53 4.70
N ASP A 47 -10.83 -18.51 5.31
CA ASP A 47 -10.45 -17.12 5.11
C ASP A 47 -9.07 -16.84 5.72
N ALA A 48 -8.37 -15.87 5.18
CA ALA A 48 -7.21 -15.28 5.83
C ALA A 48 -7.61 -14.69 7.19
N ALA A 49 -6.70 -14.78 8.17
CA ALA A 49 -6.95 -14.35 9.54
C ALA A 49 -7.41 -12.88 9.66
N CYS A 50 -6.91 -12.02 8.77
CA CYS A 50 -7.30 -10.61 8.71
C CYS A 50 -8.77 -10.38 8.29
N LEU A 51 -9.47 -11.37 7.74
CA LEU A 51 -10.86 -11.22 7.29
C LEU A 51 -11.90 -11.62 8.35
N THR A 52 -11.48 -12.00 9.56
CA THR A 52 -12.39 -12.44 10.65
C THR A 52 -13.48 -11.40 10.97
N GLY A 53 -13.10 -10.13 11.09
CA GLY A 53 -14.07 -9.05 11.36
C GLY A 53 -14.99 -8.77 10.17
N LEU A 54 -14.48 -8.85 8.94
CA LEU A 54 -15.29 -8.74 7.73
C LEU A 54 -16.36 -9.85 7.69
N ARG A 55 -15.99 -11.10 7.97
CA ARG A 55 -16.96 -12.21 8.00
C ARG A 55 -18.05 -12.01 9.06
N ALA A 56 -17.66 -11.53 10.24
CA ALA A 56 -18.63 -11.19 11.27
C ALA A 56 -19.59 -10.05 10.83
N ALA A 57 -19.09 -9.06 10.11
CA ALA A 57 -19.92 -7.98 9.56
C ALA A 57 -20.85 -8.47 8.44
N ILE A 58 -20.38 -9.37 7.56
CA ILE A 58 -21.20 -10.00 6.52
C ILE A 58 -22.35 -10.79 7.17
N ALA A 59 -22.08 -11.57 8.19
CA ALA A 59 -23.11 -12.33 8.90
C ALA A 59 -24.20 -11.43 9.54
N ARG A 60 -23.86 -10.17 9.83
CA ARG A 60 -24.80 -9.16 10.33
C ARG A 60 -25.43 -8.28 9.24
N GLY A 61 -25.15 -8.54 7.96
CA GLY A 61 -25.64 -7.72 6.85
C GLY A 61 -25.05 -6.31 6.78
N GLN A 62 -23.93 -6.06 7.47
CA GLN A 62 -23.26 -4.75 7.53
C GLN A 62 -22.22 -4.56 6.42
N ALA A 63 -21.73 -5.64 5.86
CA ALA A 63 -20.80 -5.65 4.75
C ALA A 63 -21.11 -6.81 3.80
N CYS A 64 -20.54 -6.78 2.60
CA CYS A 64 -20.56 -7.90 1.66
C CYS A 64 -19.20 -7.98 0.94
N LEU A 65 -18.85 -9.19 0.47
CA LEU A 65 -17.71 -9.38 -0.41
C LEU A 65 -18.11 -8.92 -1.82
N ALA A 66 -17.37 -7.95 -2.36
CA ALA A 66 -17.53 -7.54 -3.76
C ALA A 66 -16.75 -8.43 -4.73
N GLY A 67 -15.70 -9.08 -4.24
CA GLY A 67 -14.86 -9.99 -5.02
C GLY A 67 -13.39 -9.92 -4.69
N LYS A 68 -12.58 -10.60 -5.52
CA LYS A 68 -11.11 -10.58 -5.46
C LYS A 68 -10.57 -9.72 -6.59
N VAL A 69 -9.71 -8.75 -6.26
CA VAL A 69 -9.17 -7.77 -7.20
C VAL A 69 -7.75 -8.07 -7.61
N ASN A 70 -7.43 -7.68 -8.85
CA ASN A 70 -6.16 -7.88 -9.50
C ASN A 70 -5.02 -7.10 -8.81
N LEU A 71 -3.80 -7.47 -9.13
CA LEU A 71 -2.59 -6.91 -8.54
C LEU A 71 -1.42 -7.02 -9.54
N HIS A 72 -0.34 -6.28 -9.31
CA HIS A 72 0.93 -6.58 -9.95
C HIS A 72 1.36 -7.99 -9.52
N GLU A 73 1.77 -8.82 -10.49
CA GLU A 73 2.04 -10.25 -10.29
C GLU A 73 2.91 -10.51 -9.06
N LEU A 74 2.53 -11.48 -8.21
CA LEU A 74 3.19 -11.87 -6.95
C LEU A 74 3.40 -10.69 -5.98
N ALA A 75 2.62 -9.62 -6.09
CA ALA A 75 2.82 -8.36 -5.38
C ALA A 75 4.20 -7.71 -5.62
N TYR A 76 5.02 -8.19 -6.55
CA TYR A 76 6.42 -7.86 -6.71
C TYR A 76 6.70 -6.78 -7.75
N GLY A 77 5.91 -5.70 -7.73
CA GLY A 77 6.10 -4.54 -8.60
C GLY A 77 5.24 -3.33 -8.18
N ILE A 78 5.57 -2.16 -8.71
CA ILE A 78 4.98 -0.87 -8.32
C ILE A 78 4.14 -0.20 -9.41
N SER A 79 4.18 -0.71 -10.66
CA SER A 79 3.40 -0.14 -11.77
C SER A 79 1.93 -0.55 -11.76
N GLY A 80 1.61 -1.72 -11.20
CA GLY A 80 0.30 -2.34 -11.31
C GLY A 80 0.04 -3.03 -12.64
N ILE A 81 1.01 -3.06 -13.55
CA ILE A 81 0.91 -3.76 -14.83
C ILE A 81 0.91 -5.26 -14.56
N ASN A 82 -0.08 -5.96 -15.09
CA ASN A 82 -0.17 -7.41 -15.05
C ASN A 82 -0.44 -7.95 -16.46
N THR A 83 0.56 -8.62 -17.03
CA THR A 83 0.48 -9.13 -18.40
C THR A 83 -0.35 -10.42 -18.51
N ALA A 84 -0.57 -11.12 -17.41
CA ALA A 84 -1.29 -12.39 -17.37
C ALA A 84 -2.81 -12.18 -17.21
N PHE A 85 -3.22 -11.30 -16.29
CA PHE A 85 -4.63 -11.03 -15.98
C PHE A 85 -5.13 -9.68 -16.49
N GLY A 86 -4.29 -8.96 -17.23
CA GLY A 86 -4.53 -7.61 -17.72
C GLY A 86 -4.25 -6.54 -16.66
N THR A 87 -4.04 -5.31 -17.11
CA THR A 87 -3.73 -4.16 -16.23
C THR A 87 -5.01 -3.42 -15.86
N PRO A 88 -5.31 -3.18 -14.56
CA PRO A 88 -6.40 -2.29 -14.19
C PRO A 88 -6.21 -0.89 -14.79
N VAL A 89 -7.28 -0.34 -15.33
CA VAL A 89 -7.24 0.98 -15.99
C VAL A 89 -7.28 2.08 -14.93
N ASN A 90 -6.32 2.99 -14.96
CA ASN A 90 -6.31 4.13 -14.04
C ASN A 90 -7.53 5.02 -14.33
N PRO A 91 -8.40 5.29 -13.33
CA PRO A 91 -9.62 6.04 -13.56
C PRO A 91 -9.41 7.54 -13.76
N LEU A 92 -8.24 8.07 -13.41
CA LEU A 92 -7.89 9.48 -13.64
C LEU A 92 -7.48 9.73 -15.09
N ASP A 93 -6.72 8.79 -15.69
CA ASP A 93 -6.33 8.81 -17.09
C ASP A 93 -5.91 7.38 -17.52
N PRO A 94 -6.56 6.78 -18.53
CA PRO A 94 -6.26 5.44 -19.02
C PRO A 94 -4.82 5.24 -19.53
N ALA A 95 -4.11 6.32 -19.88
CA ALA A 95 -2.72 6.25 -20.31
C ALA A 95 -1.73 6.10 -19.15
N LEU A 96 -2.15 6.41 -17.91
CA LEU A 96 -1.29 6.36 -16.73
C LEU A 96 -1.28 4.97 -16.07
N VAL A 97 -0.16 4.64 -15.42
CA VAL A 97 -0.12 3.44 -14.59
C VAL A 97 -1.09 3.56 -13.40
N PRO A 98 -1.80 2.48 -13.02
CA PRO A 98 -2.66 2.49 -11.83
C PRO A 98 -1.86 2.46 -10.52
N GLY A 99 -0.54 2.26 -10.60
CA GLY A 99 0.28 1.99 -9.41
C GLY A 99 0.08 0.58 -8.86
N GLY A 100 1.04 0.10 -8.09
CA GLY A 100 1.02 -1.29 -7.57
C GLY A 100 1.73 -1.42 -6.22
N SER A 101 1.59 -2.63 -5.68
CA SER A 101 1.04 -3.82 -6.30
C SER A 101 -0.49 -3.95 -6.17
N SER A 102 -1.17 -3.21 -5.29
CA SER A 102 -2.64 -3.31 -5.08
C SER A 102 -3.43 -2.47 -6.09
N SER A 103 -3.12 -2.64 -7.40
CA SER A 103 -3.70 -1.86 -8.50
C SER A 103 -5.22 -2.03 -8.60
N GLY A 104 -5.71 -3.27 -8.57
CA GLY A 104 -7.13 -3.55 -8.62
C GLY A 104 -7.89 -3.03 -7.40
N SER A 105 -7.25 -3.02 -6.21
CA SER A 105 -7.85 -2.46 -5.00
C SER A 105 -8.10 -0.94 -5.15
N ALA A 106 -7.09 -0.20 -5.62
CA ALA A 106 -7.22 1.24 -5.84
C ALA A 106 -8.26 1.57 -6.89
N VAL A 107 -8.22 0.86 -8.03
CA VAL A 107 -9.16 1.09 -9.14
C VAL A 107 -10.60 0.77 -8.74
N ALA A 108 -10.85 -0.36 -8.05
CA ALA A 108 -12.19 -0.74 -7.62
C ALA A 108 -12.82 0.31 -6.68
N VAL A 109 -12.01 0.92 -5.79
CA VAL A 109 -12.46 2.01 -4.92
C VAL A 109 -12.68 3.30 -5.70
N ALA A 110 -11.73 3.68 -6.56
CA ALA A 110 -11.80 4.92 -7.31
C ALA A 110 -12.99 4.96 -8.29
N THR A 111 -13.33 3.82 -8.90
CA THR A 111 -14.49 3.67 -9.80
C THR A 111 -15.82 3.49 -9.04
N GLY A 112 -15.79 3.36 -7.72
CA GLY A 112 -16.98 3.12 -6.91
C GLY A 112 -17.55 1.70 -7.03
N GLU A 113 -16.78 0.75 -7.58
CA GLU A 113 -17.19 -0.66 -7.62
C GLU A 113 -17.05 -1.35 -6.26
N ALA A 114 -16.20 -0.82 -5.39
CA ALA A 114 -16.09 -1.18 -3.98
C ALA A 114 -16.08 0.09 -3.10
N ASP A 115 -16.61 -0.01 -1.89
CA ASP A 115 -16.55 1.07 -0.90
C ASP A 115 -15.23 1.02 -0.14
N ILE A 116 -14.73 -0.17 0.11
CA ILE A 116 -13.45 -0.48 0.76
C ILE A 116 -12.75 -1.56 -0.05
N ALA A 117 -11.43 -1.47 -0.18
CA ALA A 117 -10.63 -2.56 -0.71
C ALA A 117 -9.44 -2.86 0.21
N TYR A 118 -9.18 -4.14 0.47
CA TYR A 118 -7.96 -4.55 1.17
C TYR A 118 -6.83 -4.77 0.18
N GLY A 119 -5.67 -4.21 0.53
CA GLY A 119 -4.41 -4.40 -0.15
C GLY A 119 -3.33 -4.92 0.80
N SER A 120 -2.15 -5.21 0.24
CA SER A 120 -0.92 -5.44 1.00
C SER A 120 0.09 -4.34 0.71
N ASP A 121 0.94 -4.02 1.68
CA ASP A 121 1.99 -3.02 1.54
C ASP A 121 3.30 -3.53 2.13
N THR A 122 4.24 -3.84 1.24
CA THR A 122 5.59 -4.35 1.55
C THR A 122 6.66 -3.29 1.31
N GLY A 123 6.42 -2.40 0.35
CA GLY A 123 7.32 -1.29 -0.01
C GLY A 123 6.58 -0.05 -0.51
N GLY A 124 5.25 0.02 -0.28
CA GLY A 124 4.39 1.09 -0.75
C GLY A 124 3.13 0.60 -1.47
N SER A 125 2.88 -0.71 -1.48
CA SER A 125 1.88 -1.33 -2.37
C SER A 125 0.41 -1.07 -2.02
N ILE A 126 0.08 -0.35 -0.97
CA ILE A 126 -1.22 0.31 -0.73
C ILE A 126 -1.10 1.79 -1.12
N ARG A 127 -0.07 2.47 -0.63
CA ARG A 127 0.09 3.93 -0.72
C ARG A 127 0.36 4.40 -2.14
N ILE A 128 1.20 3.67 -2.90
CA ILE A 128 1.51 4.00 -4.30
C ILE A 128 0.26 3.94 -5.18
N PRO A 129 -0.50 2.83 -5.26
CA PRO A 129 -1.71 2.80 -6.09
C PRO A 129 -2.81 3.73 -5.57
N ALA A 130 -2.92 3.97 -4.26
CA ALA A 130 -3.82 4.99 -3.72
C ALA A 130 -3.49 6.37 -4.29
N ALA A 131 -2.21 6.77 -4.26
CA ALA A 131 -1.74 8.03 -4.82
C ALA A 131 -1.94 8.10 -6.34
N CYS A 132 -1.68 7.01 -7.08
CA CYS A 132 -1.85 6.96 -8.54
C CYS A 132 -3.31 7.08 -8.98
N CYS A 133 -4.25 6.57 -8.19
CA CYS A 133 -5.68 6.53 -8.53
C CYS A 133 -6.51 7.61 -7.80
N GLY A 134 -5.88 8.49 -7.01
CA GLY A 134 -6.57 9.58 -6.31
C GLY A 134 -7.48 9.12 -5.19
N VAL A 135 -7.14 8.06 -4.47
CA VAL A 135 -7.88 7.54 -3.31
C VAL A 135 -7.01 7.56 -2.05
N ALA A 136 -7.61 7.34 -0.88
CA ALA A 136 -6.88 7.19 0.36
C ALA A 136 -6.45 5.75 0.61
N GLY A 137 -5.28 5.56 1.24
CA GLY A 137 -4.78 4.23 1.57
C GLY A 137 -3.96 4.22 2.86
N LEU A 138 -4.30 3.29 3.76
CA LEU A 138 -3.63 3.13 5.05
C LEU A 138 -2.77 1.87 5.07
N LYS A 139 -1.47 2.06 5.20
CA LYS A 139 -0.54 1.01 5.60
C LYS A 139 -0.55 0.92 7.12
N THR A 140 -0.84 -0.25 7.67
CA THR A 140 -0.84 -0.48 9.12
C THR A 140 0.58 -0.67 9.68
N THR A 141 0.72 -0.54 10.98
CA THR A 141 1.93 -0.95 11.72
C THR A 141 2.24 -2.42 11.41
N TRP A 142 3.51 -2.74 11.20
CA TRP A 142 3.91 -4.13 10.98
C TRP A 142 3.53 -4.98 12.20
N GLY A 143 2.88 -6.12 11.93
CA GLY A 143 2.40 -7.04 12.96
C GLY A 143 1.04 -6.69 13.60
N ARG A 144 0.42 -5.53 13.30
CA ARG A 144 -0.90 -5.17 13.82
C ARG A 144 -2.01 -6.05 13.23
N VAL A 145 -1.99 -6.26 11.92
CA VAL A 145 -2.96 -7.09 11.21
C VAL A 145 -2.35 -8.48 10.96
N PRO A 146 -3.02 -9.58 11.34
CA PRO A 146 -2.48 -10.92 11.16
C PRO A 146 -2.43 -11.32 9.69
N LEU A 147 -1.35 -11.99 9.27
CA LEU A 147 -1.08 -12.35 7.86
C LEU A 147 -1.29 -13.85 7.54
N GLY A 148 -1.83 -14.65 8.46
CA GLY A 148 -2.18 -16.05 8.17
C GLY A 148 -3.20 -16.13 7.02
N GLY A 149 -2.89 -16.89 5.96
CA GLY A 149 -3.70 -16.96 4.74
C GLY A 149 -3.48 -15.80 3.77
N VAL A 150 -2.39 -15.05 3.91
CA VAL A 150 -1.94 -14.04 2.94
C VAL A 150 -0.71 -14.57 2.22
N TRP A 151 -0.70 -14.55 0.88
CA TRP A 151 0.47 -14.94 0.08
C TRP A 151 1.64 -14.00 0.39
N PRO A 152 2.77 -14.50 0.87
CA PRO A 152 3.87 -13.65 1.32
C PRO A 152 4.68 -13.08 0.15
N LEU A 153 5.12 -11.82 0.26
CA LEU A 153 6.18 -11.28 -0.59
C LEU A 153 7.48 -11.17 0.22
N ALA A 154 7.45 -10.40 1.31
CA ALA A 154 8.57 -10.24 2.24
C ALA A 154 8.01 -10.14 3.67
N PRO A 155 7.94 -11.27 4.40
CA PRO A 155 7.24 -11.36 5.70
C PRO A 155 7.71 -10.36 6.76
N SER A 156 8.98 -9.93 6.71
CA SER A 156 9.50 -8.92 7.64
C SER A 156 9.02 -7.49 7.35
N LEU A 157 8.34 -7.27 6.20
CA LEU A 157 7.89 -5.98 5.71
C LEU A 157 6.40 -5.96 5.37
N ASP A 158 5.79 -7.12 5.14
CA ASP A 158 4.40 -7.26 4.68
C ASP A 158 3.41 -6.72 5.72
N THR A 159 2.44 -5.96 5.24
CA THR A 159 1.29 -5.50 6.00
C THR A 159 0.02 -5.58 5.15
N VAL A 160 -1.13 -5.68 5.78
CA VAL A 160 -2.45 -5.57 5.14
C VAL A 160 -3.15 -4.33 5.70
N GLY A 161 -3.85 -3.61 4.83
CA GLY A 161 -4.59 -2.42 5.23
C GLY A 161 -5.65 -2.02 4.21
N PRO A 162 -6.54 -1.08 4.57
CA PRO A 162 -7.64 -0.63 3.75
C PRO A 162 -7.24 0.47 2.77
N MET A 163 -7.96 0.52 1.67
CA MET A 163 -8.07 1.64 0.73
C MET A 163 -9.55 2.04 0.65
N ALA A 164 -9.81 3.33 0.59
CA ALA A 164 -11.16 3.91 0.49
C ALA A 164 -11.10 5.26 -0.22
N ARG A 165 -12.25 5.82 -0.59
CA ARG A 165 -12.31 7.15 -1.22
C ARG A 165 -11.98 8.28 -0.26
N ASP A 166 -12.20 8.06 1.05
CA ASP A 166 -12.05 9.04 2.11
C ASP A 166 -11.60 8.39 3.42
N VAL A 167 -11.32 9.23 4.41
CA VAL A 167 -10.86 8.77 5.73
C VAL A 167 -11.94 8.00 6.48
N ALA A 168 -13.22 8.36 6.31
CA ALA A 168 -14.32 7.64 6.94
C ALA A 168 -14.39 6.18 6.46
N GLY A 169 -14.19 5.96 5.15
CA GLY A 169 -14.06 4.60 4.59
C GLY A 169 -12.85 3.84 5.11
N LEU A 170 -11.71 4.50 5.34
CA LEU A 170 -10.54 3.86 5.96
C LEU A 170 -10.80 3.44 7.41
N VAL A 171 -11.51 4.29 8.19
CA VAL A 171 -11.92 3.97 9.56
C VAL A 171 -12.84 2.74 9.57
N ALA A 172 -13.84 2.71 8.68
CA ALA A 172 -14.71 1.56 8.51
C ALA A 172 -13.92 0.31 8.09
N GLY A 173 -12.95 0.45 7.18
CA GLY A 173 -12.06 -0.63 6.77
C GLY A 173 -11.21 -1.19 7.92
N MET A 174 -10.67 -0.31 8.76
CA MET A 174 -9.93 -0.75 9.96
C MET A 174 -10.84 -1.46 10.96
N ALA A 175 -12.06 -0.98 11.17
CA ALA A 175 -13.02 -1.64 12.07
C ALA A 175 -13.44 -3.05 11.59
N LEU A 176 -13.37 -3.31 10.28
CA LEU A 176 -13.60 -4.64 9.70
C LEU A 176 -12.35 -5.54 9.79
N LEU A 177 -11.13 -4.98 9.85
CA LEU A 177 -9.88 -5.74 10.10
C LEU A 177 -9.70 -6.03 11.59
N GLU A 178 -9.98 -5.04 12.43
CA GLU A 178 -9.79 -5.04 13.88
C GLU A 178 -11.11 -4.66 14.58
N PRO A 179 -11.97 -5.63 14.90
CA PRO A 179 -13.23 -5.35 15.56
C PRO A 179 -13.03 -4.57 16.87
N GLY A 180 -13.74 -3.46 17.00
CA GLY A 180 -13.58 -2.53 18.13
C GLY A 180 -12.62 -1.36 17.85
N PHE A 181 -12.00 -1.30 16.67
CA PHE A 181 -11.22 -0.14 16.27
C PHE A 181 -12.07 1.13 16.25
N THR A 182 -11.60 2.18 16.91
CA THR A 182 -12.25 3.50 16.96
C THR A 182 -11.21 4.60 16.96
N VAL A 183 -11.49 5.69 16.26
CA VAL A 183 -10.63 6.88 16.24
C VAL A 183 -10.97 7.75 17.44
N SER A 184 -10.14 7.67 18.50
CA SER A 184 -10.29 8.43 19.74
C SER A 184 -9.17 9.46 19.97
N ALA A 185 -8.14 9.45 19.12
CA ALA A 185 -7.01 10.36 19.22
C ALA A 185 -7.40 11.77 18.74
N GLY A 186 -6.87 12.80 19.42
CA GLY A 186 -6.95 14.17 18.93
C GLY A 186 -6.05 14.41 17.70
N PRO A 187 -6.25 15.53 16.99
CA PRO A 187 -5.38 15.90 15.87
C PRO A 187 -3.94 16.13 16.35
N PRO A 188 -2.93 15.99 15.46
CA PRO A 188 -1.55 16.26 15.82
C PRO A 188 -1.35 17.76 16.13
N ALA A 189 -0.44 18.05 17.07
CA ALA A 189 -0.01 19.41 17.35
C ALA A 189 1.24 19.77 16.54
N ALA A 190 2.22 18.86 16.45
CA ALA A 190 3.49 19.06 15.79
C ALA A 190 3.70 18.07 14.64
N VAL A 191 3.92 18.59 13.42
CA VAL A 191 4.15 17.78 12.21
C VAL A 191 5.51 18.11 11.60
N GLY A 192 6.33 17.08 11.41
CA GLY A 192 7.63 17.19 10.73
C GLY A 192 7.45 17.02 9.20
N ARG A 193 7.64 18.09 8.43
CA ARG A 193 7.67 18.04 6.96
C ARG A 193 9.02 17.52 6.49
N VAL A 194 9.04 16.30 5.96
CA VAL A 194 10.28 15.69 5.45
C VAL A 194 10.72 16.39 4.18
N MET A 195 11.93 16.95 4.21
CA MET A 195 12.53 17.61 3.05
C MET A 195 13.17 16.56 2.14
N MET A 196 12.70 16.50 0.88
CA MET A 196 13.19 15.58 -0.13
C MET A 196 12.98 16.13 -1.53
N GLU A 197 13.83 15.73 -2.47
CA GLU A 197 13.67 16.09 -3.87
C GLU A 197 12.42 15.45 -4.44
N THR A 198 11.55 16.26 -5.02
CA THR A 198 10.28 15.82 -5.63
C THR A 198 9.85 16.81 -6.70
N ASP A 199 8.89 16.45 -7.52
CA ASP A 199 8.29 17.35 -8.50
C ASP A 199 7.80 18.64 -7.80
N PRO A 200 8.17 19.83 -8.30
CA PRO A 200 7.79 21.10 -7.65
C PRO A 200 6.28 21.28 -7.47
N ALA A 201 5.46 20.81 -8.41
CA ALA A 201 4.02 20.92 -8.29
C ALA A 201 3.48 20.02 -7.16
N ILE A 202 4.06 18.83 -6.98
CA ILE A 202 3.72 17.93 -5.86
C ILE A 202 4.17 18.56 -4.53
N ALA A 203 5.40 19.11 -4.46
CA ALA A 203 5.89 19.77 -3.25
C ALA A 203 4.95 20.91 -2.84
N MET A 204 4.60 21.79 -3.78
CA MET A 204 3.69 22.92 -3.55
C MET A 204 2.30 22.45 -3.09
N ALA A 205 1.74 21.41 -3.72
CA ALA A 205 0.44 20.87 -3.36
C ALA A 205 0.42 20.29 -1.93
N VAL A 206 1.46 19.53 -1.57
CA VAL A 206 1.62 18.98 -0.22
C VAL A 206 1.80 20.10 0.81
N ASP A 207 2.63 21.09 0.52
CA ASP A 207 2.87 22.21 1.44
C ASP A 207 1.62 23.08 1.63
N ALA A 208 0.87 23.34 0.56
CA ALA A 208 -0.42 24.05 0.64
C ALA A 208 -1.46 23.28 1.46
N ALA A 209 -1.59 21.97 1.24
CA ALA A 209 -2.50 21.12 1.99
C ALA A 209 -2.16 21.09 3.48
N LEU A 210 -0.87 20.97 3.83
CA LEU A 210 -0.41 21.02 5.22
C LEU A 210 -0.66 22.39 5.87
N ALA A 211 -0.40 23.48 5.15
CA ALA A 211 -0.65 24.83 5.65
C ALA A 211 -2.14 25.08 5.97
N ALA A 212 -3.04 24.50 5.19
CA ALA A 212 -4.48 24.64 5.40
C ALA A 212 -4.99 23.98 6.69
N THR A 213 -4.25 23.04 7.28
CA THR A 213 -4.66 22.31 8.50
C THR A 213 -4.53 23.12 9.80
N GLY A 214 -3.75 24.20 9.79
CA GLY A 214 -3.42 24.95 11.00
C GLY A 214 -2.43 24.24 11.95
N TRP A 215 -1.81 23.12 11.54
CA TRP A 215 -0.83 22.40 12.34
C TRP A 215 0.49 23.18 12.46
N GLN A 216 1.24 22.91 13.53
CA GLN A 216 2.59 23.40 13.69
C GLN A 216 3.54 22.55 12.84
N ILE A 217 4.05 23.13 11.73
CA ILE A 217 4.86 22.39 10.76
C ILE A 217 6.31 22.86 10.85
N SER A 218 7.23 21.90 10.98
CA SER A 218 8.66 22.14 10.98
C SER A 218 9.39 21.28 9.93
N PRO A 219 10.43 21.79 9.25
CA PRO A 219 11.19 21.00 8.30
C PRO A 219 12.01 19.92 8.99
N VAL A 220 12.02 18.72 8.43
CA VAL A 220 12.79 17.57 8.93
C VAL A 220 13.66 17.02 7.80
N VAL A 221 14.95 16.84 8.08
CA VAL A 221 15.88 16.14 7.18
C VAL A 221 16.17 14.76 7.76
N LEU A 222 15.74 13.73 7.05
CA LEU A 222 15.96 12.34 7.44
C LEU A 222 17.33 11.86 6.97
N ARG A 223 18.33 11.93 7.87
CA ARG A 223 19.68 11.43 7.58
C ARG A 223 19.66 9.91 7.41
N GLY A 224 20.35 9.41 6.38
CA GLY A 224 20.43 7.97 6.10
C GLY A 224 19.25 7.40 5.32
N LEU A 225 18.41 8.24 4.72
CA LEU A 225 17.26 7.83 3.92
C LEU A 225 17.65 6.90 2.74
N ASP A 226 18.72 7.24 1.99
CA ASP A 226 19.18 6.43 0.86
C ASP A 226 19.66 5.04 1.31
N ALA A 227 20.38 5.00 2.44
CA ALA A 227 20.83 3.74 3.02
C ALA A 227 19.63 2.90 3.53
N ALA A 228 18.60 3.55 4.08
CA ALA A 228 17.36 2.88 4.47
C ALA A 228 16.57 2.37 3.26
N MET A 229 16.51 3.14 2.16
CA MET A 229 15.90 2.70 0.90
C MET A 229 16.62 1.47 0.35
N THR A 230 17.96 1.51 0.28
CA THR A 230 18.76 0.38 -0.19
C THR A 230 18.54 -0.86 0.68
N ALA A 231 18.53 -0.69 2.00
CA ALA A 231 18.29 -1.80 2.93
C ALA A 231 16.89 -2.40 2.79
N ALA A 232 15.87 -1.54 2.63
CA ALA A 232 14.49 -1.98 2.42
C ALA A 232 14.37 -2.83 1.16
N MET A 233 14.98 -2.39 0.06
CA MET A 233 14.95 -3.13 -1.20
C MET A 233 15.72 -4.44 -1.11
N THR A 234 16.89 -4.45 -0.44
CA THR A 234 17.68 -5.68 -0.24
C THR A 234 16.92 -6.72 0.57
N LEU A 235 16.23 -6.30 1.65
CA LEU A 235 15.41 -7.21 2.47
C LEU A 235 14.21 -7.72 1.66
N LEU A 236 13.49 -6.82 1.00
CA LEU A 236 12.34 -7.15 0.18
C LEU A 236 12.71 -8.17 -0.91
N ASP A 237 13.77 -7.90 -1.66
CA ASP A 237 14.18 -8.75 -2.77
C ASP A 237 14.67 -10.12 -2.27
N ALA A 238 15.46 -10.17 -1.18
CA ALA A 238 15.92 -11.43 -0.60
C ALA A 238 14.78 -12.31 -0.08
N GLU A 239 13.78 -11.70 0.58
CA GLU A 239 12.61 -12.43 1.09
C GLU A 239 11.64 -12.81 -0.04
N ALA A 240 11.49 -11.99 -1.08
CA ALA A 240 10.73 -12.34 -2.28
C ALA A 240 11.30 -13.58 -2.96
N TRP A 241 12.64 -13.70 -3.03
CA TRP A 241 13.26 -14.93 -3.52
C TRP A 241 12.99 -16.15 -2.62
N GLN A 242 12.94 -15.96 -1.31
CA GLN A 242 12.58 -17.05 -0.38
C GLN A 242 11.11 -17.47 -0.58
N SER A 243 10.21 -16.52 -0.80
CA SER A 243 8.78 -16.78 -1.02
C SER A 243 8.51 -17.44 -2.38
N ASP A 244 9.03 -16.87 -3.46
CA ASP A 244 8.62 -17.20 -4.83
C ASP A 244 9.73 -17.81 -5.70
N GLY A 245 10.96 -17.98 -5.19
CA GLY A 245 12.07 -18.54 -5.94
C GLY A 245 11.83 -19.97 -6.41
N ALA A 246 11.02 -20.76 -5.69
CA ALA A 246 10.63 -22.10 -6.13
C ALA A 246 9.76 -22.02 -7.40
N LEU A 247 8.82 -21.10 -7.48
CA LEU A 247 8.01 -20.85 -8.68
C LEU A 247 8.88 -20.40 -9.86
N ALA A 248 9.83 -19.49 -9.60
CA ALA A 248 10.76 -18.99 -10.61
C ALA A 248 11.62 -20.08 -11.23
N ARG A 249 11.94 -21.14 -10.46
CA ARG A 249 12.67 -22.32 -10.95
C ARG A 249 11.79 -23.32 -11.66
N SER A 250 10.61 -23.65 -11.11
CA SER A 250 9.75 -24.72 -11.62
C SER A 250 8.89 -24.29 -12.82
N SER A 251 8.48 -23.02 -12.85
CA SER A 251 7.48 -22.54 -13.83
C SER A 251 7.85 -21.17 -14.45
N PRO A 252 9.12 -20.98 -14.92
CA PRO A 252 9.62 -19.67 -15.37
C PRO A 252 8.82 -19.10 -16.55
N GLY A 253 8.25 -19.96 -17.41
CA GLY A 253 7.42 -19.53 -18.55
C GLY A 253 6.01 -19.07 -18.18
N ARG A 254 5.63 -19.19 -16.89
CA ARG A 254 4.31 -18.82 -16.37
C ARG A 254 4.38 -17.55 -15.51
N ILE A 255 5.54 -16.95 -15.38
CA ILE A 255 5.79 -15.69 -14.65
C ILE A 255 6.13 -14.58 -15.64
N GLY A 256 5.62 -13.39 -15.43
CA GLY A 256 5.91 -12.20 -16.21
C GLY A 256 7.42 -11.90 -16.26
N ARG A 257 7.89 -11.42 -17.40
CA ARG A 257 9.35 -11.25 -17.64
C ARG A 257 10.03 -10.31 -16.65
N ASP A 258 9.36 -9.25 -16.25
CA ASP A 258 9.84 -8.25 -15.29
C ASP A 258 9.99 -8.86 -13.89
N VAL A 259 8.96 -9.57 -13.42
CA VAL A 259 8.95 -10.26 -12.12
C VAL A 259 9.99 -11.39 -12.10
N LEU A 260 10.03 -12.23 -13.15
CA LEU A 260 11.00 -13.31 -13.24
C LEU A 260 12.45 -12.80 -13.26
N ARG A 261 12.74 -11.72 -14.00
CA ARG A 261 14.05 -11.08 -14.03
C ARG A 261 14.42 -10.62 -12.62
N ARG A 262 13.54 -9.92 -11.94
CA ARG A 262 13.77 -9.38 -10.60
C ARG A 262 13.97 -10.49 -9.56
N LEU A 263 13.20 -11.60 -9.63
CA LEU A 263 13.41 -12.77 -8.78
C LEU A 263 14.80 -13.41 -9.01
N ARG A 264 15.25 -13.49 -10.26
CA ARG A 264 16.60 -14.01 -10.56
C ARG A 264 17.70 -13.10 -10.02
N GLU A 265 17.59 -11.79 -10.18
CA GLU A 265 18.50 -10.80 -9.58
C GLU A 265 18.51 -10.94 -8.04
N ALA A 266 17.36 -11.13 -7.42
CA ALA A 266 17.22 -11.33 -5.98
C ALA A 266 17.93 -12.61 -5.47
N SER A 267 18.06 -13.65 -6.31
CA SER A 267 18.78 -14.89 -5.97
C SER A 267 20.28 -14.67 -5.74
N GLU A 268 20.84 -13.58 -6.25
CA GLU A 268 22.26 -13.24 -6.13
C GLU A 268 22.59 -12.46 -4.83
N ILE A 269 21.57 -12.13 -4.02
CA ILE A 269 21.78 -11.38 -2.77
C ILE A 269 22.54 -12.27 -1.77
N THR A 270 23.72 -11.81 -1.39
CA THR A 270 24.59 -12.56 -0.49
C THR A 270 24.13 -12.47 0.96
N PRO A 271 24.46 -13.47 1.81
CA PRO A 271 24.21 -13.39 3.26
C PRO A 271 24.83 -12.16 3.93
N ALA A 272 25.98 -11.69 3.43
CA ALA A 272 26.65 -10.50 3.94
C ALA A 272 25.85 -9.22 3.63
N ALA A 273 25.31 -9.09 2.40
CA ALA A 273 24.43 -7.99 2.02
C ALA A 273 23.15 -7.98 2.85
N LEU A 274 22.52 -9.15 3.01
CA LEU A 274 21.31 -9.31 3.84
C LEU A 274 21.59 -8.94 5.31
N GLY A 275 22.72 -9.38 5.89
CA GLY A 275 23.13 -9.00 7.24
C GLY A 275 23.38 -7.50 7.38
N GLY A 276 23.97 -6.86 6.35
CA GLY A 276 24.14 -5.41 6.26
C GLY A 276 22.83 -4.66 6.27
N ALA A 277 21.87 -5.13 5.47
CA ALA A 277 20.54 -4.53 5.38
C ALA A 277 19.77 -4.62 6.72
N ARG A 278 19.84 -5.74 7.43
CA ARG A 278 19.24 -5.90 8.77
C ARG A 278 19.82 -4.90 9.78
N ARG A 279 21.14 -4.76 9.85
CA ARG A 279 21.78 -3.75 10.73
C ARG A 279 21.39 -2.34 10.35
N GLN A 280 21.22 -2.05 9.06
CA GLN A 280 20.76 -0.74 8.61
C GLN A 280 19.30 -0.47 9.01
N ALA A 281 18.45 -1.49 8.95
CA ALA A 281 17.06 -1.42 9.42
C ALA A 281 16.98 -1.05 10.92
N GLU A 282 17.83 -1.65 11.75
CA GLU A 282 17.92 -1.32 13.19
C GLU A 282 18.34 0.15 13.40
N ARG A 283 19.40 0.60 12.69
CA ARG A 283 19.83 2.00 12.75
C ARG A 283 18.75 2.98 12.31
N TRP A 284 18.02 2.62 11.25
CA TRP A 284 16.93 3.44 10.73
C TRP A 284 15.78 3.57 11.73
N ARG A 285 15.35 2.46 12.35
CA ARG A 285 14.34 2.48 13.42
C ARG A 285 14.78 3.35 14.59
N ALA A 286 16.05 3.22 15.03
CA ALA A 286 16.61 4.04 16.09
C ALA A 286 16.74 5.53 15.72
N THR A 287 16.91 5.88 14.44
CA THR A 287 16.89 7.26 13.96
C THR A 287 15.48 7.84 14.04
N LEU A 288 14.49 7.11 13.58
CA LEU A 288 13.10 7.58 13.56
C LEU A 288 12.49 7.62 14.98
N SER A 289 12.85 6.68 15.87
CA SER A 289 12.30 6.66 17.23
C SER A 289 12.55 7.94 18.00
N LYS A 290 13.68 8.61 17.77
CA LYS A 290 14.04 9.89 18.43
C LYS A 290 13.16 11.07 17.98
N LEU A 291 12.47 10.94 16.85
CA LEU A 291 11.62 12.03 16.35
C LEU A 291 10.31 12.11 17.13
N TRP A 292 9.81 10.98 17.61
CA TRP A 292 8.53 10.91 18.31
C TRP A 292 8.50 11.60 19.68
N ASP A 293 9.66 12.02 20.20
CA ASP A 293 9.76 12.84 21.43
C ASP A 293 9.33 14.30 21.19
N HIS A 294 9.33 14.76 19.92
CA HIS A 294 9.09 16.15 19.55
C HIS A 294 8.12 16.35 18.41
N ILE A 295 7.74 15.29 17.71
CA ILE A 295 6.88 15.30 16.51
C ILE A 295 5.80 14.25 16.67
N ASP A 296 4.55 14.62 16.44
CA ASP A 296 3.41 13.69 16.46
C ASP A 296 3.35 12.84 15.19
N LEU A 297 3.60 13.48 14.04
CA LEU A 297 3.58 12.87 12.71
C LEU A 297 4.69 13.42 11.82
N LEU A 298 5.16 12.59 10.89
CA LEU A 298 5.90 13.06 9.73
C LEU A 298 4.96 13.20 8.53
N ALA A 299 5.21 14.20 7.70
CA ALA A 299 4.51 14.41 6.44
C ALA A 299 5.51 14.48 5.27
N ALA A 300 5.21 13.77 4.18
CA ALA A 300 6.03 13.76 2.97
C ALA A 300 5.13 13.61 1.73
N PRO A 301 5.59 13.94 0.51
CA PRO A 301 4.97 13.44 -0.70
C PRO A 301 4.95 11.90 -0.70
N THR A 302 3.82 11.31 -1.12
CA THR A 302 3.74 9.85 -1.27
C THR A 302 4.59 9.38 -2.45
N LEU A 303 4.55 10.12 -3.57
CA LEU A 303 5.29 9.89 -4.80
C LEU A 303 6.25 11.06 -5.06
N LEU A 304 7.37 10.79 -5.75
CA LEU A 304 8.32 11.83 -6.17
C LEU A 304 7.90 12.55 -7.46
N GLY A 305 6.97 12.01 -8.20
CA GLY A 305 6.40 12.56 -9.41
C GLY A 305 4.98 12.05 -9.64
N PHE A 306 4.24 12.66 -10.55
CA PHE A 306 2.93 12.17 -10.97
C PHE A 306 3.04 10.77 -11.60
N PRO A 307 1.96 9.98 -11.61
CA PRO A 307 1.94 8.66 -12.23
C PRO A 307 2.43 8.73 -13.68
N PRO A 308 3.43 7.92 -14.08
CA PRO A 308 3.92 7.90 -15.45
C PRO A 308 2.94 7.18 -16.39
N VAL A 309 3.12 7.39 -17.69
CA VAL A 309 2.41 6.62 -18.70
C VAL A 309 2.85 5.15 -18.69
N LEU A 310 1.96 4.27 -19.15
CA LEU A 310 2.15 2.81 -19.08
C LEU A 310 3.47 2.31 -19.68
N ASP A 311 3.95 2.95 -20.76
CA ASP A 311 5.14 2.52 -21.48
C ASP A 311 6.45 3.16 -20.98
N ASP A 312 6.39 4.06 -19.98
CA ASP A 312 7.58 4.72 -19.44
C ASP A 312 8.14 3.98 -18.19
N ALA A 313 8.81 2.86 -18.46
CA ALA A 313 9.45 2.08 -17.40
C ALA A 313 10.53 2.86 -16.61
N ARG A 314 11.15 3.90 -17.22
CA ARG A 314 12.20 4.71 -16.56
C ARG A 314 11.59 5.66 -15.54
N ALA A 315 10.42 6.22 -15.83
CA ALA A 315 9.74 7.12 -14.92
C ALA A 315 9.12 6.41 -13.71
N LEU A 316 9.01 5.07 -13.71
CA LEU A 316 8.53 4.30 -12.55
C LEU A 316 9.35 4.56 -11.26
N ILE A 317 10.62 4.97 -11.39
CA ILE A 317 11.42 5.35 -10.21
C ILE A 317 10.78 6.51 -9.43
N ARG A 318 10.03 7.40 -10.10
CA ARG A 318 9.32 8.53 -9.48
C ARG A 318 8.17 8.11 -8.58
N LEU A 319 7.70 6.87 -8.68
CA LEU A 319 6.73 6.30 -7.75
C LEU A 319 7.35 5.91 -6.40
N ARG A 320 8.69 5.86 -6.32
CA ARG A 320 9.40 5.53 -5.10
C ARG A 320 9.68 6.80 -4.29
N GLY A 321 8.80 7.10 -3.36
CA GLY A 321 9.04 8.13 -2.36
C GLY A 321 9.61 7.54 -1.06
N LEU A 322 9.11 8.01 0.07
CA LEU A 322 9.50 7.52 1.40
C LEU A 322 8.82 6.18 1.77
N THR A 323 8.14 5.51 0.83
CA THR A 323 7.28 4.36 1.15
C THR A 323 8.05 3.15 1.69
N ALA A 324 9.07 2.65 0.99
CA ALA A 324 9.84 1.48 1.42
C ALA A 324 10.63 1.70 2.73
N PRO A 325 11.27 2.87 2.99
CA PRO A 325 11.86 3.15 4.29
C PRO A 325 10.87 3.14 5.46
N VAL A 326 9.60 3.48 5.22
CA VAL A 326 8.53 3.38 6.23
C VAL A 326 8.20 1.92 6.53
N ASN A 327 8.16 1.03 5.50
CA ASN A 327 8.03 -0.42 5.73
C ASN A 327 9.23 -0.97 6.52
N LEU A 328 10.46 -0.56 6.16
CA LEU A 328 11.67 -0.97 6.87
C LEU A 328 11.62 -0.64 8.36
N ALA A 329 11.01 0.48 8.70
CA ALA A 329 10.80 0.90 10.08
C ALA A 329 9.62 0.21 10.77
N GLY A 330 8.72 -0.43 10.01
CA GLY A 330 7.50 -1.05 10.53
C GLY A 330 6.39 -0.07 10.90
N LEU A 331 6.51 1.21 10.48
CA LEU A 331 5.62 2.29 10.89
C LEU A 331 4.30 2.30 10.12
N PRO A 332 3.20 2.77 10.72
CA PRO A 332 1.96 3.03 10.00
C PRO A 332 2.08 4.29 9.14
N ALA A 333 1.38 4.32 8.01
CA ALA A 333 1.34 5.48 7.14
C ALA A 333 0.05 5.58 6.33
N LEU A 334 -0.45 6.79 6.20
CA LEU A 334 -1.66 7.16 5.48
C LEU A 334 -1.27 7.96 4.23
N ALA A 335 -1.64 7.49 3.04
CA ALA A 335 -1.56 8.25 1.79
C ALA A 335 -2.93 8.87 1.48
N MET A 336 -2.94 10.17 1.17
CA MET A 336 -4.17 10.91 0.87
C MET A 336 -3.99 11.80 -0.36
N PRO A 337 -4.98 11.84 -1.26
CA PRO A 337 -4.95 12.76 -2.39
C PRO A 337 -5.12 14.21 -1.91
N VAL A 338 -4.37 15.13 -2.52
CA VAL A 338 -4.49 16.58 -2.30
C VAL A 338 -4.50 17.30 -3.65
N PRO A 339 -5.27 18.39 -3.81
CA PRO A 339 -5.34 19.14 -5.05
C PRO A 339 -3.96 19.64 -5.53
N ALA A 340 -3.65 19.45 -6.82
CA ALA A 340 -2.39 19.89 -7.43
C ALA A 340 -2.60 20.83 -8.63
N GLY A 341 -3.80 21.45 -8.74
CA GLY A 341 -4.13 22.37 -9.81
C GLY A 341 -4.43 21.73 -11.18
N GLY A 342 -4.33 20.40 -11.29
CA GLY A 342 -4.64 19.63 -12.49
C GLY A 342 -5.62 18.48 -12.22
N PRO A 343 -5.92 17.65 -13.25
CA PRO A 343 -6.84 16.52 -13.11
C PRO A 343 -6.27 15.37 -12.28
N VAL A 344 -4.94 15.27 -12.19
CA VAL A 344 -4.25 14.25 -11.37
C VAL A 344 -3.83 14.90 -10.06
N PRO A 345 -4.36 14.46 -8.91
CA PRO A 345 -3.98 15.01 -7.62
C PRO A 345 -2.53 14.62 -7.26
N ALA A 346 -1.90 15.43 -6.41
CA ALA A 346 -0.75 14.99 -5.64
C ALA A 346 -1.23 14.08 -4.48
N SER A 347 -0.28 13.49 -3.75
CA SER A 347 -0.60 12.70 -2.57
C SER A 347 0.36 13.03 -1.44
N VAL A 348 -0.19 13.37 -0.28
CA VAL A 348 0.58 13.49 0.97
C VAL A 348 0.59 12.14 1.67
N GLN A 349 1.75 11.77 2.22
CA GLN A 349 1.91 10.66 3.13
C GLN A 349 2.11 11.19 4.55
N LEU A 350 1.18 10.87 5.44
CA LEU A 350 1.35 11.06 6.89
C LEU A 350 1.91 9.77 7.49
N ILE A 351 2.92 9.86 8.35
CA ILE A 351 3.59 8.72 8.98
C ILE A 351 3.52 8.90 10.48
N GLY A 352 3.08 7.87 11.19
CA GLY A 352 2.93 7.88 12.65
C GLY A 352 3.95 7.01 13.37
N ALA A 353 4.00 7.15 14.69
CA ALA A 353 4.69 6.23 15.58
C ALA A 353 4.07 4.82 15.48
N PRO A 354 4.78 3.76 15.88
CA PRO A 354 4.22 2.40 15.90
C PRO A 354 2.90 2.34 16.69
N GLY A 355 1.87 1.73 16.12
CA GLY A 355 0.53 1.64 16.71
C GLY A 355 -0.28 2.95 16.64
N GLY A 356 0.15 3.94 15.84
CA GLY A 356 -0.46 5.27 15.77
C GLY A 356 -1.53 5.44 14.69
N GLU A 357 -2.19 4.38 14.23
CA GLU A 357 -3.20 4.44 13.16
C GLU A 357 -4.39 5.32 13.52
N GLU A 358 -4.82 5.33 14.78
CA GLU A 358 -5.92 6.17 15.29
C GLU A 358 -5.58 7.65 15.11
N ARG A 359 -4.35 8.04 15.46
CA ARG A 359 -3.87 9.43 15.29
C ARG A 359 -3.72 9.78 13.82
N LEU A 360 -3.22 8.86 12.99
CA LEU A 360 -3.12 9.06 11.55
C LEU A 360 -4.48 9.30 10.91
N LEU A 361 -5.49 8.53 11.28
CA LEU A 361 -6.84 8.69 10.75
C LEU A 361 -7.50 9.98 11.26
N ALA A 362 -7.28 10.35 12.53
CA ALA A 362 -7.73 11.64 13.05
C ALA A 362 -7.09 12.82 12.29
N ALA A 363 -5.78 12.75 12.06
CA ALA A 363 -5.06 13.74 11.26
C ALA A 363 -5.54 13.77 9.81
N GLY A 364 -5.75 12.58 9.22
CA GLY A 364 -6.28 12.45 7.87
C GLY A 364 -7.64 13.14 7.72
N ALA A 365 -8.54 13.02 8.69
CA ALA A 365 -9.85 13.68 8.65
C ALA A 365 -9.72 15.22 8.67
N VAL A 366 -8.82 15.75 9.49
CA VAL A 366 -8.54 17.21 9.50
C VAL A 366 -7.96 17.67 8.17
N LEU A 367 -7.00 16.92 7.61
CA LEU A 367 -6.41 17.26 6.32
C LEU A 367 -7.45 17.19 5.19
N GLU A 368 -8.29 16.16 5.20
CA GLU A 368 -9.36 15.97 4.20
C GLU A 368 -10.35 17.13 4.22
N GLU A 369 -10.75 17.59 5.40
CA GLU A 369 -11.63 18.76 5.56
C GLU A 369 -10.93 20.04 5.07
N ALA A 370 -9.68 20.23 5.43
CA ALA A 370 -8.90 21.42 5.07
C ALA A 370 -8.69 21.58 3.55
N VAL A 371 -8.60 20.48 2.79
CA VAL A 371 -8.42 20.54 1.32
C VAL A 371 -9.73 20.54 0.53
N ARG A 372 -10.88 20.28 1.17
CA ARG A 372 -12.21 20.36 0.56
C ARG A 372 -12.83 21.75 0.62
N GLY A 373 -12.43 22.58 1.59
CA GLY A 373 -12.90 23.96 1.79
C GLY A 373 -12.18 24.93 0.89
#